data_48ebecaa5495a4f5d9a26c621154ecee
#
_entry.id   48ebecaa5495a4f5d9a26c621154ecee
#
_cell.length_a   1.000
_cell.length_b   1.000
_cell.length_c   1.000
_cell.angle_alpha   90.00
_cell.angle_beta   90.00
_cell.angle_gamma   90.00
#
_symmetry.space_group_name_H-M   'P 1'
#
loop_
_entity.id
_entity.type
_entity.pdbx_description
1 polymer ?
#
loop_
_entity_poly.entity_id
_entity_poly.type
_entity_poly.pdbx_seq_one_letter_code
_entity_poly.pdbx_strand_id
1 'polypeptide(L)'
;MTILEICAGGIEDCINAQAAGANRIELNSALHLGGLSPSLAVLTQAVKKIEIPIICMVRPRGAGFCYNELEKEVMFEDAKIFLEAGAKGLAFGFLTPEGNMDWDATKKMIELCKTYDADSVVHRAFDCVKNPEETLERLIELGCTRILTSGQGKNIMSGLENLAKWQKQYGKQIEFLGGCGVSLVNLTEILEKTGLEQLHGS
;
A
#
# COMPACT_ATOMS: atom_id res chain seq x y z
N MET A 1 -1.36 12.30 16.01
CA MET A 1 -0.51 12.91 14.93
C MET A 1 -0.78 12.09 13.69
N THR A 2 -1.15 12.73 12.58
CA THR A 2 -1.44 12.03 11.32
C THR A 2 -0.14 11.56 10.66
N ILE A 3 -0.08 10.31 10.24
CA ILE A 3 1.04 9.76 9.48
C ILE A 3 0.88 10.14 8.00
N LEU A 4 1.91 10.76 7.44
CA LEU A 4 1.98 11.07 6.03
C LEU A 4 2.96 10.10 5.34
N GLU A 5 2.44 9.27 4.45
CA GLU A 5 3.21 8.43 3.54
C GLU A 5 3.30 9.10 2.17
N ILE A 6 4.50 9.15 1.60
CA ILE A 6 4.72 9.73 0.26
C ILE A 6 5.12 8.63 -0.72
N CYS A 7 4.39 8.60 -1.84
CA CYS A 7 4.70 7.77 -3.00
C CYS A 7 5.91 8.34 -3.73
N ALA A 8 7.01 7.61 -3.76
CA ALA A 8 8.27 8.00 -4.39
C ALA A 8 8.58 7.13 -5.60
N GLY A 9 8.96 7.74 -6.72
CA GLY A 9 9.33 7.05 -7.95
C GLY A 9 10.83 6.80 -8.12
N GLY A 10 11.64 7.28 -7.15
CA GLY A 10 13.08 7.15 -7.20
C GLY A 10 13.77 7.68 -5.94
N ILE A 11 15.11 7.63 -5.92
CA ILE A 11 15.90 7.99 -4.74
C ILE A 11 15.78 9.47 -4.37
N GLU A 12 15.72 10.38 -5.35
CA GLU A 12 15.60 11.82 -5.10
C GLU A 12 14.24 12.14 -4.46
N ASP A 13 13.17 11.49 -4.89
CA ASP A 13 11.85 11.65 -4.29
C ASP A 13 11.86 11.21 -2.82
N CYS A 14 12.55 10.09 -2.51
CA CYS A 14 12.69 9.62 -1.12
C CYS A 14 13.40 10.67 -0.23
N ILE A 15 14.50 11.23 -0.73
CA ILE A 15 15.27 12.26 -0.01
C ILE A 15 14.40 13.50 0.21
N ASN A 16 13.72 13.97 -0.82
CA ASN A 16 12.85 15.15 -0.76
C ASN A 16 11.66 14.92 0.18
N ALA A 17 11.02 13.75 0.13
CA ALA A 17 9.92 13.39 1.00
C ALA A 17 10.35 13.40 2.47
N GLN A 18 11.47 12.77 2.81
CA GLN A 18 12.01 12.79 4.18
C GLN A 18 12.34 14.21 4.62
N ALA A 19 13.01 15.00 3.79
CA ALA A 19 13.36 16.39 4.10
C ALA A 19 12.11 17.28 4.30
N ALA A 20 11.02 16.97 3.61
CA ALA A 20 9.73 17.63 3.76
C ALA A 20 8.91 17.15 4.98
N GLY A 21 9.41 16.19 5.75
CA GLY A 21 8.77 15.71 6.98
C GLY A 21 7.78 14.56 6.80
N ALA A 22 7.88 13.80 5.70
CA ALA A 22 7.13 12.55 5.57
C ALA A 22 7.49 11.57 6.69
N ASN A 23 6.52 10.77 7.12
CA ASN A 23 6.71 9.78 8.18
C ASN A 23 7.05 8.40 7.62
N ARG A 24 6.73 8.14 6.34
CA ARG A 24 6.96 6.87 5.65
C ARG A 24 7.02 7.11 4.14
N ILE A 25 7.70 6.24 3.44
CA ILE A 25 7.82 6.25 1.98
C ILE A 25 7.21 4.96 1.44
N GLU A 26 6.40 5.05 0.38
CA GLU A 26 6.12 3.95 -0.51
C GLU A 26 7.01 4.08 -1.74
N LEU A 27 8.00 3.20 -1.86
CA LEU A 27 8.97 3.22 -2.95
C LEU A 27 8.47 2.43 -4.15
N ASN A 28 8.38 3.11 -5.27
CA ASN A 28 7.90 2.61 -6.55
C ASN A 28 8.92 2.87 -7.67
N SER A 29 8.57 2.41 -8.84
CA SER A 29 9.02 2.91 -10.14
C SER A 29 7.81 3.22 -11.01
N ALA A 30 8.00 3.84 -12.17
CA ALA A 30 6.97 4.04 -13.19
C ALA A 30 5.61 4.57 -12.63
N LEU A 31 5.62 5.66 -11.87
CA LEU A 31 4.42 6.24 -11.24
C LEU A 31 3.30 6.55 -12.24
N HIS A 32 3.63 6.89 -13.48
CA HIS A 32 2.67 7.11 -14.56
C HIS A 32 1.86 5.86 -14.95
N LEU A 33 2.33 4.66 -14.56
CA LEU A 33 1.62 3.37 -14.68
C LEU A 33 0.90 2.97 -13.38
N GLY A 34 0.86 3.87 -12.40
CA GLY A 34 0.26 3.62 -11.08
C GLY A 34 1.20 2.95 -10.08
N GLY A 35 2.51 3.04 -10.28
CA GLY A 35 3.53 2.44 -9.43
C GLY A 35 3.81 0.98 -9.76
N LEU A 36 5.09 0.65 -9.98
CA LEU A 36 5.59 -0.71 -10.21
C LEU A 36 6.71 -1.00 -9.21
N SER A 37 7.14 -2.27 -9.12
CA SER A 37 8.30 -2.69 -8.31
C SER A 37 9.51 -1.79 -8.60
N PRO A 38 10.18 -1.25 -7.58
CA PRO A 38 11.44 -0.50 -7.77
C PRO A 38 12.58 -1.44 -8.16
N SER A 39 13.65 -0.92 -8.72
CA SER A 39 14.86 -1.72 -8.84
C SER A 39 15.53 -1.94 -7.47
N LEU A 40 16.15 -3.11 -7.29
CA LEU A 40 16.92 -3.42 -6.06
C LEU A 40 18.01 -2.35 -5.77
N ALA A 41 18.62 -1.79 -6.83
CA ALA A 41 19.65 -0.76 -6.67
C ALA A 41 19.06 0.53 -6.06
N VAL A 42 17.88 0.94 -6.49
CA VAL A 42 17.18 2.11 -5.92
C VAL A 42 16.85 1.86 -4.44
N LEU A 43 16.27 0.69 -4.12
CA LEU A 43 15.95 0.33 -2.73
C LEU A 43 17.19 0.33 -1.84
N THR A 44 18.28 -0.34 -2.27
CA THR A 44 19.52 -0.41 -1.47
C THR A 44 20.17 0.96 -1.25
N GLN A 45 20.06 1.87 -2.20
CA GLN A 45 20.51 3.25 -2.00
C GLN A 45 19.56 4.04 -1.09
N ALA A 46 18.25 3.82 -1.19
CA ALA A 46 17.26 4.46 -0.33
C ALA A 46 17.46 4.02 1.14
N VAL A 47 17.56 2.74 1.42
CA VAL A 47 17.78 2.21 2.79
C VAL A 47 19.05 2.76 3.45
N LYS A 48 20.09 3.09 2.67
CA LYS A 48 21.33 3.69 3.21
C LYS A 48 21.20 5.19 3.55
N LYS A 49 20.25 5.89 2.97
CA LYS A 49 20.17 7.37 3.03
C LYS A 49 18.91 7.88 3.75
N ILE A 50 17.91 7.03 3.88
CA ILE A 50 16.58 7.37 4.41
C ILE A 50 16.45 6.71 5.78
N GLU A 51 16.05 7.49 6.77
CA GLU A 51 15.87 7.04 8.16
C GLU A 51 14.43 6.62 8.46
N ILE A 52 13.46 7.14 7.71
CA ILE A 52 12.05 6.79 7.85
C ILE A 52 11.74 5.45 7.15
N PRO A 53 10.71 4.71 7.59
CA PRO A 53 10.36 3.42 7.01
C PRO A 53 10.09 3.48 5.51
N ILE A 54 10.57 2.49 4.77
CA ILE A 54 10.35 2.33 3.33
C ILE A 54 9.50 1.10 3.11
N ILE A 55 8.31 1.28 2.51
CA ILE A 55 7.44 0.23 2.01
C ILE A 55 7.73 0.07 0.51
N CYS A 56 7.98 -1.14 0.04
CA CYS A 56 8.24 -1.37 -1.38
C CYS A 56 7.00 -1.86 -2.11
N MET A 57 6.73 -1.29 -3.28
CA MET A 57 5.73 -1.81 -4.19
C MET A 57 6.19 -3.15 -4.76
N VAL A 58 5.31 -4.16 -4.71
CA VAL A 58 5.48 -5.46 -5.38
C VAL A 58 4.42 -5.58 -6.47
N ARG A 59 4.75 -5.08 -7.66
CA ARG A 59 3.87 -5.03 -8.81
C ARG A 59 4.70 -5.09 -10.10
N PRO A 60 4.71 -6.23 -10.81
CA PRO A 60 5.65 -6.46 -11.92
C PRO A 60 5.30 -5.68 -13.18
N ARG A 61 4.05 -5.28 -13.36
CA ARG A 61 3.56 -4.59 -14.56
C ARG A 61 2.37 -3.68 -14.29
N GLY A 62 2.11 -2.77 -15.20
CA GLY A 62 0.86 -2.00 -15.27
C GLY A 62 -0.38 -2.88 -15.56
N ALA A 63 -1.52 -2.24 -15.79
CA ALA A 63 -2.85 -2.84 -15.94
C ALA A 63 -3.38 -3.48 -14.62
N GLY A 64 -4.28 -4.45 -14.71
CA GLY A 64 -5.00 -5.03 -13.56
C GLY A 64 -4.12 -5.82 -12.59
N PHE A 65 -4.78 -6.40 -11.60
CA PHE A 65 -4.14 -7.10 -10.47
C PHE A 65 -4.36 -8.63 -10.52
N CYS A 66 -4.86 -9.16 -11.64
CA CYS A 66 -4.89 -10.61 -11.90
C CYS A 66 -3.58 -11.03 -12.53
N TYR A 67 -2.83 -11.87 -11.84
CA TYR A 67 -1.51 -12.34 -12.26
C TYR A 67 -1.54 -13.83 -12.59
N ASN A 68 -0.78 -14.24 -13.60
CA ASN A 68 -0.53 -15.65 -13.86
C ASN A 68 0.52 -16.21 -12.87
N GLU A 69 0.75 -17.51 -12.89
CA GLU A 69 1.65 -18.15 -11.91
C GLU A 69 3.10 -17.66 -12.02
N LEU A 70 3.61 -17.44 -13.24
CA LEU A 70 4.97 -16.91 -13.44
C LEU A 70 5.11 -15.48 -12.91
N GLU A 71 4.08 -14.65 -13.09
CA GLU A 71 4.08 -13.29 -12.52
C GLU A 71 4.06 -13.33 -10.99
N LYS A 72 3.28 -14.25 -10.39
CA LYS A 72 3.27 -14.44 -8.93
C LYS A 72 4.62 -14.94 -8.41
N GLU A 73 5.28 -15.88 -9.11
CA GLU A 73 6.63 -16.33 -8.76
C GLU A 73 7.59 -15.15 -8.72
N VAL A 74 7.62 -14.30 -9.75
CA VAL A 74 8.45 -13.07 -9.78
C VAL A 74 8.09 -12.14 -8.62
N MET A 75 6.81 -11.94 -8.32
CA MET A 75 6.38 -11.07 -7.21
C MET A 75 6.85 -11.60 -5.85
N PHE A 76 6.83 -12.91 -5.62
CA PHE A 76 7.34 -13.50 -4.37
C PHE A 76 8.86 -13.43 -4.26
N GLU A 77 9.57 -13.57 -5.37
CA GLU A 77 11.01 -13.38 -5.43
C GLU A 77 11.41 -11.91 -5.14
N ASP A 78 10.77 -10.95 -5.83
CA ASP A 78 10.95 -9.52 -5.56
C ASP A 78 10.68 -9.19 -4.09
N ALA A 79 9.56 -9.69 -3.56
CA ALA A 79 9.16 -9.47 -2.18
C ALA A 79 10.24 -9.91 -1.19
N LYS A 80 10.78 -11.11 -1.36
CA LYS A 80 11.85 -11.64 -0.52
C LYS A 80 13.12 -10.80 -0.64
N ILE A 81 13.55 -10.48 -1.86
CA ILE A 81 14.73 -9.67 -2.13
C ILE A 81 14.60 -8.28 -1.49
N PHE A 82 13.42 -7.66 -1.58
CA PHE A 82 13.20 -6.32 -0.99
C PHE A 82 13.24 -6.35 0.54
N LEU A 83 12.65 -7.36 1.17
CA LEU A 83 12.70 -7.54 2.62
C LEU A 83 14.15 -7.80 3.11
N GLU A 84 14.87 -8.67 2.42
CA GLU A 84 16.31 -8.92 2.71
C GLU A 84 17.17 -7.67 2.52
N ALA A 85 16.82 -6.79 1.58
CA ALA A 85 17.50 -5.51 1.35
C ALA A 85 17.14 -4.42 2.37
N GLY A 86 16.19 -4.66 3.29
CA GLY A 86 15.87 -3.76 4.40
C GLY A 86 14.57 -2.96 4.24
N ALA A 87 13.70 -3.31 3.28
CA ALA A 87 12.35 -2.75 3.24
C ALA A 87 11.60 -3.08 4.54
N LYS A 88 10.84 -2.11 5.05
CA LYS A 88 10.06 -2.25 6.30
C LYS A 88 8.64 -2.75 6.07
N GLY A 89 8.27 -2.96 4.83
CA GLY A 89 7.00 -3.52 4.42
C GLY A 89 6.90 -3.62 2.91
N LEU A 90 5.83 -4.26 2.47
CA LEU A 90 5.51 -4.45 1.05
C LEU A 90 4.08 -3.98 0.75
N ALA A 91 3.91 -3.27 -0.37
CA ALA A 91 2.61 -2.92 -0.93
C ALA A 91 2.30 -3.86 -2.10
N PHE A 92 1.20 -4.59 -2.02
CA PHE A 92 0.83 -5.62 -2.99
C PHE A 92 -0.69 -5.78 -3.08
N GLY A 93 -1.15 -6.56 -4.06
CA GLY A 93 -2.56 -6.95 -4.15
C GLY A 93 -2.78 -7.92 -5.31
N PHE A 94 -3.51 -8.98 -5.04
CA PHE A 94 -3.79 -10.06 -5.98
C PHE A 94 -5.30 -10.23 -6.12
N LEU A 95 -5.79 -10.19 -7.35
CA LEU A 95 -7.20 -10.42 -7.64
C LEU A 95 -7.38 -11.64 -8.54
N THR A 96 -8.55 -12.26 -8.43
CA THR A 96 -9.02 -13.26 -9.40
C THR A 96 -9.70 -12.58 -10.59
N PRO A 97 -9.89 -13.28 -11.72
CA PRO A 97 -10.63 -12.73 -12.86
C PRO A 97 -12.07 -12.32 -12.53
N GLU A 98 -12.66 -12.92 -11.49
CA GLU A 98 -14.02 -12.61 -11.02
C GLU A 98 -14.08 -11.34 -10.18
N GLY A 99 -12.93 -10.70 -9.86
CA GLY A 99 -12.85 -9.48 -9.04
C GLY A 99 -12.95 -9.75 -7.54
N ASN A 100 -12.52 -10.93 -7.11
CA ASN A 100 -12.33 -11.24 -5.69
C ASN A 100 -10.83 -11.20 -5.35
N MET A 101 -10.51 -11.15 -4.06
CA MET A 101 -9.12 -11.32 -3.61
C MET A 101 -8.63 -12.73 -3.92
N ASP A 102 -7.42 -12.89 -4.49
CA ASP A 102 -6.71 -14.17 -4.56
C ASP A 102 -6.14 -14.48 -3.17
N TRP A 103 -6.89 -15.26 -2.40
CA TRP A 103 -6.59 -15.49 -1.00
C TRP A 103 -5.32 -16.31 -0.76
N ASP A 104 -4.99 -17.23 -1.66
CA ASP A 104 -3.79 -18.06 -1.50
C ASP A 104 -2.53 -17.20 -1.68
N ALA A 105 -2.49 -16.39 -2.74
CA ALA A 105 -1.38 -15.46 -2.96
C ALA A 105 -1.31 -14.38 -1.88
N THR A 106 -2.46 -13.80 -1.48
CA THR A 106 -2.54 -12.76 -0.45
C THR A 106 -2.05 -13.28 0.90
N LYS A 107 -2.54 -14.44 1.35
CA LYS A 107 -2.11 -15.08 2.60
C LYS A 107 -0.60 -15.35 2.59
N LYS A 108 -0.08 -15.96 1.52
CA LYS A 108 1.35 -16.26 1.37
C LYS A 108 2.21 -14.99 1.47
N MET A 109 1.77 -13.86 0.88
CA MET A 109 2.51 -12.60 0.95
C MET A 109 2.47 -11.99 2.36
N ILE A 110 1.33 -12.03 3.05
CA ILE A 110 1.21 -11.57 4.44
C ILE A 110 2.12 -12.43 5.36
N GLU A 111 2.12 -13.74 5.18
CA GLU A 111 2.97 -14.66 5.95
C GLU A 111 4.46 -14.38 5.70
N LEU A 112 4.84 -14.11 4.45
CA LEU A 112 6.21 -13.70 4.12
C LEU A 112 6.60 -12.42 4.85
N CYS A 113 5.77 -11.37 4.82
CA CYS A 113 6.04 -10.14 5.57
C CYS A 113 6.25 -10.41 7.06
N LYS A 114 5.41 -11.27 7.67
CA LYS A 114 5.53 -11.64 9.09
C LYS A 114 6.87 -12.30 9.42
N THR A 115 7.43 -13.11 8.52
CA THR A 115 8.74 -13.77 8.77
C THR A 115 9.90 -12.78 8.87
N TYR A 116 9.73 -11.56 8.33
CA TYR A 116 10.71 -10.47 8.37
C TYR A 116 10.35 -9.33 9.35
N ASP A 117 9.30 -9.52 10.17
CA ASP A 117 8.76 -8.45 11.03
C ASP A 117 8.47 -7.15 10.24
N ALA A 118 7.85 -7.31 9.07
CA ALA A 118 7.60 -6.26 8.11
C ALA A 118 6.10 -6.03 7.90
N ASP A 119 5.72 -4.79 7.57
CA ASP A 119 4.34 -4.42 7.27
C ASP A 119 3.84 -5.09 5.98
N SER A 120 2.64 -5.63 6.01
CA SER A 120 1.90 -6.08 4.84
C SER A 120 0.82 -5.06 4.47
N VAL A 121 0.94 -4.44 3.29
CA VAL A 121 0.01 -3.41 2.83
C VAL A 121 -0.73 -3.88 1.58
N VAL A 122 -2.02 -4.15 1.70
CA VAL A 122 -2.85 -4.38 0.52
C VAL A 122 -3.13 -3.03 -0.13
N HIS A 123 -2.60 -2.85 -1.34
CA HIS A 123 -2.75 -1.60 -2.08
C HIS A 123 -4.13 -1.46 -2.73
N ARG A 124 -4.31 -0.51 -3.63
CA ARG A 124 -5.58 -0.17 -4.28
C ARG A 124 -6.23 -1.28 -5.12
N ALA A 125 -5.67 -2.49 -5.19
CA ALA A 125 -6.42 -3.68 -5.63
C ALA A 125 -7.67 -3.89 -4.77
N PHE A 126 -7.62 -3.50 -3.49
CA PHE A 126 -8.78 -3.50 -2.59
C PHE A 126 -9.94 -2.64 -3.13
N ASP A 127 -9.65 -1.53 -3.81
CA ASP A 127 -10.70 -0.69 -4.39
C ASP A 127 -11.47 -1.37 -5.54
N CYS A 128 -10.99 -2.52 -6.03
CA CYS A 128 -11.59 -3.28 -7.13
C CYS A 128 -12.35 -4.54 -6.67
N VAL A 129 -12.36 -4.87 -5.37
CA VAL A 129 -13.06 -6.06 -4.88
C VAL A 129 -14.58 -5.86 -4.85
N LYS A 130 -15.33 -6.93 -5.06
CA LYS A 130 -16.79 -6.88 -5.04
C LYS A 130 -17.39 -6.74 -3.65
N ASN A 131 -16.80 -7.42 -2.66
CA ASN A 131 -17.29 -7.51 -1.29
C ASN A 131 -16.24 -6.93 -0.32
N PRO A 132 -16.15 -5.59 -0.19
CA PRO A 132 -15.08 -4.97 0.60
C PRO A 132 -15.14 -5.31 2.09
N GLU A 133 -16.32 -5.39 2.70
CA GLU A 133 -16.46 -5.70 4.12
C GLU A 133 -15.99 -7.14 4.44
N GLU A 134 -16.43 -8.12 3.65
CA GLU A 134 -15.95 -9.51 3.78
C GLU A 134 -14.44 -9.61 3.56
N THR A 135 -13.92 -8.83 2.60
CA THR A 135 -12.49 -8.75 2.34
C THR A 135 -11.73 -8.16 3.52
N LEU A 136 -12.26 -7.08 4.14
CA LEU A 136 -11.69 -6.47 5.35
C LEU A 136 -11.60 -7.46 6.50
N GLU A 137 -12.71 -8.14 6.80
CA GLU A 137 -12.76 -9.12 7.89
C GLU A 137 -11.72 -10.22 7.71
N ARG A 138 -11.59 -10.74 6.49
CA ARG A 138 -10.61 -11.79 6.20
C ARG A 138 -9.16 -11.28 6.22
N LEU A 139 -8.88 -10.06 5.78
CA LEU A 139 -7.56 -9.45 5.88
C LEU A 139 -7.16 -9.23 7.35
N ILE A 140 -8.11 -8.84 8.19
CA ILE A 140 -7.91 -8.74 9.65
C ILE A 140 -7.57 -10.10 10.25
N GLU A 141 -8.33 -11.15 9.92
CA GLU A 141 -8.05 -12.52 10.38
C GLU A 141 -6.66 -13.01 9.96
N LEU A 142 -6.22 -12.66 8.75
CA LEU A 142 -4.88 -12.97 8.25
C LEU A 142 -3.79 -12.11 8.90
N GLY A 143 -4.15 -11.07 9.64
CA GLY A 143 -3.22 -10.13 10.30
C GLY A 143 -2.50 -9.24 9.29
N CYS A 144 -3.19 -8.80 8.25
CA CYS A 144 -2.70 -7.73 7.37
C CYS A 144 -2.52 -6.45 8.17
N THR A 145 -1.41 -5.75 7.97
CA THR A 145 -1.10 -4.53 8.74
C THR A 145 -1.96 -3.35 8.28
N ARG A 146 -2.06 -3.14 6.95
CA ARG A 146 -2.63 -1.90 6.41
C ARG A 146 -3.31 -2.10 5.07
N ILE A 147 -4.28 -1.24 4.78
CA ILE A 147 -4.94 -1.15 3.47
C ILE A 147 -4.81 0.26 2.93
N LEU A 148 -4.20 0.40 1.75
CA LEU A 148 -4.20 1.63 0.97
C LEU A 148 -5.44 1.66 0.08
N THR A 149 -6.32 2.60 0.32
CA THR A 149 -7.62 2.66 -0.37
C THR A 149 -8.12 4.08 -0.58
N SER A 150 -8.93 4.26 -1.61
CA SER A 150 -9.73 5.46 -1.84
C SER A 150 -11.19 5.31 -1.36
N GLY A 151 -11.50 4.26 -0.59
CA GLY A 151 -12.87 3.94 -0.21
C GLY A 151 -13.70 3.40 -1.37
N GLN A 152 -13.07 2.66 -2.32
CA GLN A 152 -13.65 2.21 -3.61
C GLN A 152 -14.14 3.36 -4.51
N GLY A 153 -13.78 4.60 -4.20
CA GLY A 153 -14.06 5.74 -5.05
C GLY A 153 -13.06 5.90 -6.20
N LYS A 154 -13.43 6.67 -7.23
CA LYS A 154 -12.48 7.07 -8.30
C LYS A 154 -11.28 7.85 -7.73
N ASN A 155 -11.51 8.59 -6.67
CA ASN A 155 -10.53 9.27 -5.85
C ASN A 155 -11.02 9.26 -4.39
N ILE A 156 -10.18 9.68 -3.46
CA ILE A 156 -10.50 9.67 -2.03
C ILE A 156 -11.75 10.49 -1.68
N MET A 157 -11.97 11.62 -2.37
CA MET A 157 -13.13 12.48 -2.09
C MET A 157 -14.46 11.79 -2.42
N SER A 158 -14.49 10.88 -3.39
CA SER A 158 -15.69 10.11 -3.72
C SER A 158 -15.91 8.87 -2.86
N GLY A 159 -14.94 8.50 -2.03
CA GLY A 159 -14.98 7.34 -1.12
C GLY A 159 -15.07 7.69 0.37
N LEU A 160 -15.25 8.97 0.74
CA LEU A 160 -15.21 9.42 2.13
C LEU A 160 -16.20 8.68 3.05
N GLU A 161 -17.41 8.37 2.58
CA GLU A 161 -18.43 7.68 3.36
C GLU A 161 -17.97 6.26 3.75
N ASN A 162 -17.44 5.51 2.78
CA ASN A 162 -16.89 4.17 3.03
C ASN A 162 -15.70 4.23 3.96
N LEU A 163 -14.78 5.17 3.74
CA LEU A 163 -13.62 5.36 4.60
C LEU A 163 -14.02 5.67 6.05
N ALA A 164 -14.96 6.58 6.26
CA ALA A 164 -15.48 6.90 7.59
C ALA A 164 -16.14 5.68 8.26
N LYS A 165 -16.95 4.93 7.51
CA LYS A 165 -17.60 3.71 7.98
C LYS A 165 -16.56 2.66 8.40
N TRP A 166 -15.60 2.36 7.52
CA TRP A 166 -14.59 1.33 7.78
C TRP A 166 -13.61 1.75 8.88
N GLN A 167 -13.16 2.99 8.90
CA GLN A 167 -12.31 3.51 9.98
C GLN A 167 -12.99 3.37 11.34
N LYS A 168 -14.28 3.73 11.44
CA LYS A 168 -15.06 3.58 12.67
C LYS A 168 -15.23 2.11 13.09
N GLN A 169 -15.46 1.22 12.15
CA GLN A 169 -15.79 -0.18 12.42
C GLN A 169 -14.54 -1.05 12.65
N TYR A 170 -13.50 -0.86 11.84
CA TYR A 170 -12.35 -1.75 11.77
C TYR A 170 -11.01 -1.08 12.13
N GLY A 171 -10.96 0.24 12.26
CA GLY A 171 -9.70 0.99 12.42
C GLY A 171 -8.88 0.67 13.69
N LYS A 172 -9.45 -0.10 14.64
CA LYS A 172 -8.71 -0.64 15.79
C LYS A 172 -8.08 -2.01 15.52
N GLN A 173 -8.39 -2.63 14.38
CA GLN A 173 -7.98 -3.99 14.03
C GLN A 173 -7.07 -4.02 12.80
N ILE A 174 -7.20 -3.04 11.91
CA ILE A 174 -6.39 -2.86 10.71
C ILE A 174 -6.22 -1.38 10.41
N GLU A 175 -5.06 -0.97 9.92
CA GLU A 175 -4.80 0.42 9.58
C GLU A 175 -5.38 0.77 8.20
N PHE A 176 -6.03 1.94 8.10
CA PHE A 176 -6.47 2.51 6.82
C PHE A 176 -5.56 3.65 6.42
N LEU A 177 -4.98 3.54 5.25
CA LEU A 177 -4.17 4.55 4.59
C LEU A 177 -4.98 5.16 3.43
N GLY A 178 -5.50 6.36 3.62
CA GLY A 178 -6.31 7.03 2.61
C GLY A 178 -5.45 7.57 1.47
N GLY A 179 -5.76 7.18 0.24
CA GLY A 179 -4.98 7.61 -0.92
C GLY A 179 -5.80 7.89 -2.18
N CYS A 180 -5.12 8.27 -3.25
CA CYS A 180 -5.69 8.66 -4.55
C CYS A 180 -6.32 10.05 -4.56
N GLY A 181 -5.47 11.05 -4.80
CA GLY A 181 -5.88 12.44 -4.94
C GLY A 181 -5.92 13.21 -3.62
N VAL A 182 -5.14 12.79 -2.63
CA VAL A 182 -4.85 13.57 -1.44
C VAL A 182 -3.99 14.78 -1.83
N SER A 183 -4.33 15.95 -1.31
CA SER A 183 -3.62 17.19 -1.57
C SER A 183 -3.79 18.17 -0.39
N LEU A 184 -3.00 19.22 -0.35
CA LEU A 184 -3.14 20.27 0.67
C LEU A 184 -4.53 20.93 0.69
N VAL A 185 -5.24 20.89 -0.43
CA VAL A 185 -6.58 21.52 -0.56
C VAL A 185 -7.66 20.70 0.15
N ASN A 186 -7.53 19.36 0.15
CA ASN A 186 -8.58 18.47 0.67
C ASN A 186 -8.18 17.69 1.94
N LEU A 187 -6.93 17.81 2.37
CA LEU A 187 -6.37 17.11 3.52
C LEU A 187 -7.25 17.23 4.79
N THR A 188 -7.58 18.46 5.17
CA THR A 188 -8.36 18.75 6.37
C THR A 188 -9.75 18.12 6.29
N GLU A 189 -10.43 18.28 5.17
CA GLU A 189 -11.75 17.71 4.94
C GLU A 189 -11.75 16.19 5.02
N ILE A 190 -10.72 15.55 4.45
CA ILE A 190 -10.58 14.08 4.51
C ILE A 190 -10.45 13.63 5.96
N LEU A 191 -9.54 14.21 6.73
CA LEU A 191 -9.31 13.83 8.13
C LEU A 191 -10.54 14.04 9.00
N GLU A 192 -11.21 15.19 8.88
CA GLU A 192 -12.39 15.55 9.67
C GLU A 192 -13.57 14.62 9.36
N LYS A 193 -13.80 14.29 8.09
CA LYS A 193 -14.94 13.46 7.68
C LYS A 193 -14.73 11.97 7.92
N THR A 194 -13.50 11.49 7.83
CA THR A 194 -13.23 10.05 7.87
C THR A 194 -12.68 9.57 9.22
N GLY A 195 -12.01 10.43 9.97
CA GLY A 195 -11.27 10.04 11.16
C GLY A 195 -10.01 9.22 10.85
N LEU A 196 -9.53 9.21 9.60
CA LEU A 196 -8.31 8.51 9.22
C LEU A 196 -7.10 9.09 9.97
N GLU A 197 -6.18 8.22 10.34
CA GLU A 197 -4.93 8.59 11.02
C GLU A 197 -3.73 8.59 10.08
N GLN A 198 -3.90 8.10 8.86
CA GLN A 198 -2.84 7.98 7.87
C GLN A 198 -3.32 8.39 6.48
N LEU A 199 -2.48 9.14 5.76
CA LEU A 199 -2.75 9.57 4.40
C LEU A 199 -1.56 9.32 3.48
N HIS A 200 -1.87 8.98 2.23
CA HIS A 200 -0.92 8.71 1.16
C HIS A 200 -1.00 9.81 0.09
N GLY A 201 0.13 10.47 -0.13
CA GLY A 201 0.30 11.54 -1.12
C GLY A 201 1.38 11.23 -2.15
N SER A 202 1.40 12.00 -3.26
CA SER A 202 2.42 11.90 -4.31
C SER A 202 2.80 13.29 -4.80
#